data_51df749e385d72d7c97f0e81795abcb1
#
_entry.id   51df749e385d72d7c97f0e81795abcb1
#
_cell.length_a   1.000
_cell.length_b   1.000
_cell.length_c   1.000
_cell.angle_alpha   90.00
_cell.angle_beta   90.00
_cell.angle_gamma   90.00
#
_symmetry.space_group_name_H-M   'P 1'
#
loop_
_entity.id
_entity.type
_entity.pdbx_description
1 polymer ?
#
loop_
_entity_poly.entity_id
_entity_poly.type
_entity_poly.pdbx_seq_one_letter_code
_entity_poly.pdbx_strand_id
1 'polypeptide(L)'
;LKKTVRWVLGIVLGLYIGTILLLNIPSVQRQMSVFVANELASILDSKISIGRINIGLLNRIIIDDLLLDDQSGKEMLKVTRLSAKFDILPLFSGKISISNIQLFGFNINLNKQTPKDKPNFQFVLDAFASKDTVQKKNNLDLRINSLLIRRGKVSYDVLSEKETPGKFNPQHLRLRNIIANISLKALQNDSINAAIKRLSIEEEHSGFELKKLSLKVIGNDQRMKIENFAIDLPNTSLAMDTIHMDYDSLGAFDNLA
;
A
#
# COMPACT_ATOMS: atom_id res chain seq x y z
N LEU A 1 36.93 28.19 -10.64
CA LEU A 1 35.72 27.36 -10.91
C LEU A 1 35.57 26.20 -9.93
N LYS A 2 36.59 25.33 -9.69
CA LYS A 2 36.53 24.18 -8.79
C LYS A 2 36.28 24.56 -7.32
N LYS A 3 36.86 25.64 -6.82
CA LYS A 3 36.63 26.13 -5.42
C LYS A 3 35.20 26.66 -5.24
N THR A 4 34.71 27.46 -6.16
CA THR A 4 33.34 28.03 -6.13
C THR A 4 32.29 26.94 -6.17
N VAL A 5 32.44 25.90 -7.00
CA VAL A 5 31.53 24.74 -7.07
C VAL A 5 31.52 23.98 -5.74
N ARG A 6 32.65 23.76 -5.09
CA ARG A 6 32.72 23.12 -3.76
C ARG A 6 31.98 23.92 -2.68
N TRP A 7 32.14 25.24 -2.67
CA TRP A 7 31.43 26.12 -1.73
C TRP A 7 29.91 26.08 -1.96
N VAL A 8 29.47 26.17 -3.21
CA VAL A 8 28.03 26.08 -3.56
C VAL A 8 27.45 24.71 -3.13
N LEU A 9 28.14 23.62 -3.43
CA LEU A 9 27.72 22.27 -2.99
C LEU A 9 27.67 22.17 -1.46
N GLY A 10 28.66 22.77 -0.75
CA GLY A 10 28.66 22.81 0.72
C GLY A 10 27.47 23.56 1.30
N ILE A 11 27.12 24.71 0.72
CA ILE A 11 25.95 25.51 1.13
C ILE A 11 24.67 24.73 0.88
N VAL A 12 24.48 24.15 -0.31
CA VAL A 12 23.29 23.36 -0.65
C VAL A 12 23.14 22.16 0.28
N LEU A 13 24.22 21.44 0.54
CA LEU A 13 24.21 20.31 1.48
C LEU A 13 23.90 20.75 2.91
N GLY A 14 24.48 21.89 3.36
CA GLY A 14 24.21 22.48 4.67
C GLY A 14 22.76 22.89 4.83
N LEU A 15 22.15 23.52 3.82
CA LEU A 15 20.73 23.86 3.80
C LEU A 15 19.84 22.62 3.82
N TYR A 16 20.19 21.61 3.03
CA TYR A 16 19.46 20.34 3.02
C TYR A 16 19.45 19.65 4.40
N ILE A 17 20.63 19.51 5.01
CA ILE A 17 20.76 18.93 6.36
C ILE A 17 20.04 19.78 7.39
N GLY A 18 20.20 21.11 7.35
CA GLY A 18 19.52 22.04 8.25
C GLY A 18 18.00 21.92 8.16
N THR A 19 17.45 21.82 6.95
CA THR A 19 16.00 21.60 6.73
C THR A 19 15.55 20.28 7.35
N ILE A 20 16.28 19.18 7.14
CA ILE A 20 15.94 17.89 7.75
C ILE A 20 15.96 17.98 9.27
N LEU A 21 16.98 18.60 9.87
CA LEU A 21 17.05 18.76 11.31
C LEU A 21 15.87 19.58 11.85
N LEU A 22 15.51 20.67 11.19
CA LEU A 22 14.36 21.50 11.53
C LEU A 22 13.03 20.70 11.50
N LEU A 23 12.80 19.95 10.44
CA LEU A 23 11.59 19.13 10.26
C LEU A 23 11.53 17.96 11.26
N ASN A 24 12.64 17.58 11.88
CA ASN A 24 12.69 16.55 12.91
C ASN A 24 12.65 17.09 14.36
N ILE A 25 12.42 18.39 14.55
CA ILE A 25 12.14 18.95 15.88
C ILE A 25 10.78 18.43 16.37
N PRO A 26 10.67 17.91 17.62
CA PRO A 26 9.42 17.28 18.09
C PRO A 26 8.16 18.13 17.99
N SER A 27 8.28 19.45 18.23
CA SER A 27 7.15 20.38 18.08
C SER A 27 6.69 20.52 16.62
N VAL A 28 7.63 20.57 15.67
CA VAL A 28 7.35 20.63 14.23
C VAL A 28 6.70 19.32 13.77
N GLN A 29 7.25 18.19 14.18
CA GLN A 29 6.68 16.87 13.86
C GLN A 29 5.23 16.73 14.34
N ARG A 30 4.95 17.19 15.57
CA ARG A 30 3.59 17.16 16.13
C ARG A 30 2.62 18.03 15.32
N GLN A 31 3.02 19.25 14.96
CA GLN A 31 2.20 20.13 14.13
C GLN A 31 1.94 19.52 12.75
N MET A 32 2.97 18.97 12.13
CA MET A 32 2.83 18.26 10.86
C MET A 32 1.87 17.07 10.97
N SER A 33 1.97 16.27 12.04
CA SER A 33 1.09 15.13 12.26
C SER A 33 -0.38 15.54 12.37
N VAL A 34 -0.66 16.59 13.15
CA VAL A 34 -2.02 17.13 13.31
C VAL A 34 -2.54 17.69 11.99
N PHE A 35 -1.72 18.46 11.27
CA PHE A 35 -2.10 19.04 9.98
C PHE A 35 -2.44 17.95 8.96
N VAL A 36 -1.57 16.96 8.77
CA VAL A 36 -1.80 15.87 7.81
C VAL A 36 -2.99 15.00 8.22
N ALA A 37 -3.15 14.70 9.51
CA ALA A 37 -4.29 13.94 10.01
C ALA A 37 -5.62 14.67 9.72
N ASN A 38 -5.70 15.99 9.95
CA ASN A 38 -6.89 16.79 9.67
C ASN A 38 -7.21 16.86 8.17
N GLU A 39 -6.19 17.03 7.31
CA GLU A 39 -6.39 17.04 5.86
C GLU A 39 -6.92 15.69 5.36
N LEU A 40 -6.31 14.58 5.80
CA LEU A 40 -6.79 13.24 5.45
C LEU A 40 -8.19 12.97 6.02
N ALA A 41 -8.47 13.40 7.25
CA ALA A 41 -9.79 13.27 7.88
C ALA A 41 -10.86 14.00 7.07
N SER A 42 -10.54 15.21 6.55
CA SER A 42 -11.44 15.98 5.69
C SER A 42 -11.68 15.31 4.32
N ILE A 43 -10.65 14.68 3.74
CA ILE A 43 -10.76 13.98 2.45
C ILE A 43 -11.56 12.70 2.58
N LEU A 44 -11.34 11.94 3.66
CA LEU A 44 -11.97 10.64 3.88
C LEU A 44 -13.29 10.73 4.68
N ASP A 45 -13.65 11.92 5.16
CA ASP A 45 -14.80 12.13 6.04
C ASP A 45 -14.81 11.12 7.20
N SER A 46 -13.64 10.93 7.83
CA SER A 46 -13.46 9.95 8.90
C SER A 46 -12.38 10.39 9.87
N LYS A 47 -12.40 9.83 11.08
CA LYS A 47 -11.42 10.12 12.11
C LYS A 47 -10.07 9.48 11.79
N ILE A 48 -9.04 10.33 11.74
CA ILE A 48 -7.65 9.92 11.53
C ILE A 48 -6.79 10.48 12.64
N SER A 49 -5.87 9.67 13.13
CA SER A 49 -4.80 10.15 14.02
C SER A 49 -3.44 9.65 13.56
N ILE A 50 -2.44 10.50 13.76
CA ILE A 50 -1.04 10.22 13.43
C ILE A 50 -0.20 10.58 14.66
N GLY A 51 0.55 9.60 15.19
CA GLY A 51 1.39 9.84 16.35
C GLY A 51 2.57 10.74 16.02
N ARG A 52 3.30 10.45 14.96
CA ARG A 52 4.47 11.23 14.56
C ARG A 52 4.75 11.12 13.06
N ILE A 53 5.18 12.26 12.48
CA ILE A 53 5.72 12.32 11.13
C ILE A 53 7.20 12.69 11.21
N ASN A 54 8.06 11.89 10.59
CA ASN A 54 9.48 12.14 10.45
C ASN A 54 9.84 12.29 8.97
N ILE A 55 10.74 13.21 8.69
CA ILE A 55 11.38 13.31 7.38
C ILE A 55 12.76 12.66 7.50
N GLY A 56 12.91 11.50 6.88
CA GLY A 56 14.18 10.77 6.85
C GLY A 56 15.11 11.29 5.75
N LEU A 57 16.35 10.85 5.83
CA LEU A 57 17.33 11.07 4.76
C LEU A 57 16.82 10.44 3.45
N LEU A 58 17.28 10.97 2.31
CA LEU A 58 16.95 10.47 0.97
C LEU A 58 15.44 10.50 0.67
N ASN A 59 14.76 11.58 1.04
CA ASN A 59 13.38 11.88 0.66
C ASN A 59 12.37 10.83 1.14
N ARG A 60 12.52 10.41 2.36
CA ARG A 60 11.62 9.43 2.97
C ARG A 60 10.73 10.13 4.00
N ILE A 61 9.43 9.95 3.87
CA ILE A 61 8.45 10.28 4.89
C ILE A 61 8.20 9.02 5.72
N ILE A 62 8.24 9.15 7.02
CA ILE A 62 7.93 8.07 7.97
C ILE A 62 6.80 8.55 8.86
N ILE A 63 5.71 7.80 8.84
CA ILE A 63 4.52 8.03 9.66
C ILE A 63 4.47 6.91 10.69
N ASP A 64 4.55 7.26 11.96
CA ASP A 64 4.40 6.32 13.06
C ASP A 64 3.01 6.46 13.69
N ASP A 65 2.40 5.34 14.07
CA ASP A 65 1.13 5.23 14.78
C ASP A 65 -0.03 5.91 14.04
N LEU A 66 -0.26 5.47 12.79
CA LEU A 66 -1.43 5.88 12.00
C LEU A 66 -2.65 5.06 12.41
N LEU A 67 -3.75 5.73 12.74
CA LEU A 67 -5.07 5.15 12.99
C LEU A 67 -6.08 5.78 12.03
N LEU A 68 -6.95 4.95 11.49
CA LEU A 68 -8.10 5.36 10.67
C LEU A 68 -9.33 4.59 11.15
N ASP A 69 -10.35 5.31 11.55
CA ASP A 69 -11.65 4.75 11.90
C ASP A 69 -12.50 4.57 10.62
N ASP A 70 -13.44 3.65 10.65
CA ASP A 70 -14.46 3.56 9.60
C ASP A 70 -15.58 4.61 9.82
N GLN A 71 -16.53 4.67 8.90
CA GLN A 71 -17.66 5.60 8.97
C GLN A 71 -18.59 5.35 10.17
N SER A 72 -18.48 4.21 10.84
CA SER A 72 -19.19 3.90 12.10
C SER A 72 -18.40 4.31 13.36
N GLY A 73 -17.19 4.85 13.20
CA GLY A 73 -16.31 5.27 14.28
C GLY A 73 -15.54 4.11 14.94
N LYS A 74 -15.45 2.96 14.27
CA LYS A 74 -14.64 1.81 14.73
C LYS A 74 -13.27 1.83 14.07
N GLU A 75 -12.24 1.40 14.82
CA GLU A 75 -10.89 1.24 14.29
C GLU A 75 -10.88 0.28 13.10
N MET A 76 -10.67 0.81 11.90
CA MET A 76 -10.57 0.03 10.67
C MET A 76 -9.12 -0.28 10.31
N LEU A 77 -8.24 0.70 10.46
CA LEU A 77 -6.82 0.55 10.12
C LEU A 77 -5.95 1.11 11.23
N LYS A 78 -5.01 0.30 11.68
CA LYS A 78 -3.90 0.70 12.56
C LYS A 78 -2.59 0.32 11.92
N VAL A 79 -1.65 1.27 11.81
CA VAL A 79 -0.31 1.02 11.25
C VAL A 79 0.73 1.52 12.24
N THR A 80 1.62 0.63 12.66
CA THR A 80 2.74 1.02 13.54
C THR A 80 3.71 1.92 12.80
N ARG A 81 4.07 1.59 11.55
CA ARG A 81 4.93 2.43 10.71
C ARG A 81 4.60 2.30 9.24
N LEU A 82 4.33 3.43 8.61
CA LEU A 82 4.27 3.61 7.17
C LEU A 82 5.49 4.44 6.75
N SER A 83 6.24 3.97 5.77
CA SER A 83 7.34 4.72 5.18
C SER A 83 7.13 4.82 3.67
N ALA A 84 7.21 6.03 3.14
CA ALA A 84 7.10 6.29 1.71
C ALA A 84 8.30 7.10 1.23
N LYS A 85 8.88 6.70 0.10
CA LYS A 85 9.90 7.49 -0.60
C LYS A 85 9.21 8.38 -1.63
N PHE A 86 9.55 9.65 -1.63
CA PHE A 86 9.07 10.61 -2.62
C PHE A 86 10.22 11.13 -3.50
N ASP A 87 9.87 11.57 -4.69
CA ASP A 87 10.86 12.13 -5.63
C ASP A 87 10.91 13.65 -5.47
N ILE A 88 12.12 14.21 -5.29
CA ILE A 88 12.31 15.66 -5.07
C ILE A 88 12.02 16.47 -6.32
N LEU A 89 12.44 16.01 -7.49
CA LEU A 89 12.34 16.79 -8.72
C LEU A 89 10.90 17.19 -9.08
N PRO A 90 9.90 16.27 -8.98
CA PRO A 90 8.50 16.64 -9.17
C PRO A 90 7.96 17.68 -8.21
N LEU A 91 8.51 17.79 -6.97
CA LEU A 91 8.09 18.79 -6.01
C LEU A 91 8.30 20.24 -6.49
N PHE A 92 9.35 20.49 -7.26
CA PHE A 92 9.60 21.82 -7.84
C PHE A 92 8.52 22.23 -8.86
N SER A 93 7.79 21.28 -9.43
CA SER A 93 6.61 21.50 -10.28
C SER A 93 5.28 21.34 -9.54
N GLY A 94 5.30 21.31 -8.22
CA GLY A 94 4.10 21.16 -7.38
C GLY A 94 3.48 19.76 -7.43
N LYS A 95 4.23 18.71 -7.89
CA LYS A 95 3.76 17.33 -7.95
C LYS A 95 4.41 16.50 -6.86
N ILE A 96 3.62 15.69 -6.18
CA ILE A 96 4.10 14.71 -5.20
C ILE A 96 4.14 13.35 -5.89
N SER A 97 5.36 12.80 -6.11
CA SER A 97 5.55 11.46 -6.66
C SER A 97 6.03 10.53 -5.57
N ILE A 98 5.28 9.44 -5.33
CA ILE A 98 5.60 8.41 -4.33
C ILE A 98 6.00 7.13 -5.07
N SER A 99 7.19 6.62 -4.76
CA SER A 99 7.77 5.48 -5.49
C SER A 99 7.88 4.19 -4.69
N ASN A 100 8.23 4.25 -3.40
CA ASN A 100 8.42 3.06 -2.58
C ASN A 100 7.61 3.18 -1.29
N ILE A 101 6.78 2.18 -1.02
CA ILE A 101 5.96 2.12 0.19
C ILE A 101 6.41 0.94 1.03
N GLN A 102 6.57 1.16 2.34
CA GLN A 102 6.86 0.13 3.32
C GLN A 102 5.83 0.23 4.46
N LEU A 103 5.11 -0.86 4.69
CA LEU A 103 4.16 -1.02 5.78
C LEU A 103 4.74 -2.00 6.79
N PHE A 104 4.80 -1.59 8.03
CA PHE A 104 5.35 -2.39 9.10
C PHE A 104 4.41 -2.40 10.30
N GLY A 105 3.94 -3.58 10.68
CA GLY A 105 3.03 -3.75 11.80
C GLY A 105 1.69 -3.06 11.54
N PHE A 106 0.82 -3.65 10.72
CA PHE A 106 -0.52 -3.13 10.53
C PHE A 106 -1.58 -4.14 10.94
N ASN A 107 -2.73 -3.62 11.34
CA ASN A 107 -3.95 -4.35 11.61
C ASN A 107 -5.09 -3.68 10.82
N ILE A 108 -5.79 -4.45 9.98
CA ILE A 108 -6.91 -3.97 9.18
C ILE A 108 -8.15 -4.78 9.55
N ASN A 109 -9.22 -4.11 9.94
CA ASN A 109 -10.49 -4.71 10.29
C ASN A 109 -11.54 -4.33 9.23
N LEU A 110 -11.80 -5.26 8.33
CA LEU A 110 -12.75 -5.08 7.24
C LEU A 110 -14.04 -5.80 7.57
N ASN A 111 -15.16 -5.19 7.26
CA ASN A 111 -16.46 -5.85 7.41
C ASN A 111 -17.49 -5.30 6.42
N LYS A 112 -18.56 -6.06 6.27
CA LYS A 112 -19.82 -5.64 5.67
C LYS A 112 -20.99 -6.31 6.36
N GLN A 113 -22.16 -5.73 6.33
CA GLN A 113 -23.34 -6.27 7.03
C GLN A 113 -23.83 -7.56 6.36
N THR A 114 -24.07 -7.54 5.06
CA THR A 114 -24.48 -8.70 4.26
C THR A 114 -23.59 -8.87 3.03
N PRO A 115 -23.63 -10.02 2.32
CA PRO A 115 -22.86 -10.23 1.10
C PRO A 115 -23.08 -9.16 0.01
N LYS A 116 -24.24 -8.52 0.00
CA LYS A 116 -24.63 -7.51 -1.01
C LYS A 116 -24.28 -6.09 -0.61
N ASP A 117 -23.96 -5.83 0.65
CA ASP A 117 -23.64 -4.50 1.14
C ASP A 117 -22.22 -4.07 0.77
N LYS A 118 -22.02 -2.76 0.75
CA LYS A 118 -20.69 -2.17 0.57
C LYS A 118 -19.83 -2.44 1.83
N PRO A 119 -18.54 -2.72 1.64
CA PRO A 119 -17.63 -2.91 2.78
C PRO A 119 -17.36 -1.59 3.51
N ASN A 120 -16.98 -1.68 4.78
CA ASN A 120 -16.69 -0.53 5.63
C ASN A 120 -15.53 0.36 5.12
N PHE A 121 -14.73 -0.11 4.19
CA PHE A 121 -13.64 0.65 3.56
C PHE A 121 -14.03 1.31 2.22
N GLN A 122 -15.28 1.19 1.77
CA GLN A 122 -15.73 1.72 0.49
C GLN A 122 -15.48 3.21 0.35
N PHE A 123 -15.66 3.98 1.44
CA PHE A 123 -15.42 5.42 1.46
C PHE A 123 -13.98 5.79 1.09
N VAL A 124 -13.00 4.94 1.44
CA VAL A 124 -11.61 5.15 1.04
C VAL A 124 -11.46 5.01 -0.47
N LEU A 125 -12.08 3.97 -1.06
CA LEU A 125 -12.06 3.78 -2.50
C LEU A 125 -12.76 4.92 -3.24
N ASP A 126 -13.92 5.34 -2.73
CA ASP A 126 -14.71 6.42 -3.31
C ASP A 126 -13.95 7.76 -3.27
N ALA A 127 -13.24 8.05 -2.19
CA ALA A 127 -12.41 9.26 -2.06
C ALA A 127 -11.26 9.32 -3.09
N PHE A 128 -10.72 8.17 -3.49
CA PHE A 128 -9.66 8.09 -4.49
C PHE A 128 -10.18 7.87 -5.93
N ALA A 129 -11.40 7.37 -6.09
CA ALA A 129 -12.02 7.12 -7.40
C ALA A 129 -12.66 8.36 -8.00
N SER A 130 -13.07 9.35 -7.20
CA SER A 130 -13.77 10.56 -7.67
C SER A 130 -12.82 11.50 -8.44
N LYS A 131 -12.52 11.13 -9.70
CA LYS A 131 -11.68 11.92 -10.61
C LYS A 131 -12.45 12.95 -11.45
N ASP A 132 -13.78 13.03 -11.39
CA ASP A 132 -14.57 13.68 -12.42
C ASP A 132 -15.50 14.81 -12.02
N THR A 133 -15.34 15.47 -10.88
CA THR A 133 -16.06 16.73 -10.67
C THR A 133 -15.22 17.76 -9.92
N VAL A 134 -14.88 18.83 -10.64
CA VAL A 134 -14.12 20.00 -10.21
C VAL A 134 -12.60 19.80 -10.14
N GLN A 135 -11.91 20.40 -11.10
CA GLN A 135 -10.46 20.55 -11.23
C GLN A 135 -9.74 21.01 -9.95
N LYS A 136 -9.68 20.19 -8.92
CA LYS A 136 -8.53 20.21 -8.03
C LYS A 136 -7.47 19.34 -8.71
N LYS A 137 -6.48 19.97 -9.33
CA LYS A 137 -5.26 19.31 -9.80
C LYS A 137 -4.73 18.46 -8.64
N ASN A 138 -5.05 17.16 -8.65
CA ASN A 138 -4.39 16.24 -7.74
C ASN A 138 -2.93 16.20 -8.15
N ASN A 139 -2.10 16.93 -7.42
CA ASN A 139 -0.65 16.96 -7.61
C ASN A 139 0.03 15.67 -7.11
N LEU A 140 -0.74 14.65 -6.76
CA LEU A 140 -0.25 13.37 -6.27
C LEU A 140 -0.11 12.36 -7.42
N ASP A 141 1.12 11.97 -7.70
CA ASP A 141 1.47 10.93 -8.67
C ASP A 141 1.95 9.67 -7.90
N LEU A 142 1.09 8.66 -7.84
CA LEU A 142 1.41 7.39 -7.20
C LEU A 142 2.06 6.44 -8.20
N ARG A 143 3.37 6.51 -8.33
CA ARG A 143 4.17 5.54 -9.12
C ARG A 143 4.81 4.52 -8.20
N ILE A 144 4.01 3.63 -7.64
CA ILE A 144 4.49 2.64 -6.68
C ILE A 144 5.36 1.61 -7.40
N ASN A 145 6.68 1.76 -7.31
CA ASN A 145 7.64 0.81 -7.89
C ASN A 145 7.90 -0.39 -6.96
N SER A 146 7.68 -0.22 -5.67
CA SER A 146 7.92 -1.26 -4.67
C SER A 146 6.99 -1.09 -3.47
N LEU A 147 6.39 -2.21 -3.08
CA LEU A 147 5.59 -2.34 -1.86
C LEU A 147 6.21 -3.43 -0.99
N LEU A 148 6.66 -3.06 0.21
CA LEU A 148 7.16 -3.98 1.22
C LEU A 148 6.21 -3.99 2.40
N ILE A 149 5.68 -5.16 2.73
CA ILE A 149 4.76 -5.39 3.84
C ILE A 149 5.41 -6.36 4.82
N ARG A 150 5.34 -6.06 6.12
CA ARG A 150 5.80 -6.95 7.18
C ARG A 150 4.89 -6.85 8.41
N ARG A 151 4.65 -7.99 9.07
CA ARG A 151 3.85 -8.10 10.28
C ARG A 151 2.44 -7.56 10.10
N GLY A 152 1.80 -7.90 8.97
CA GLY A 152 0.43 -7.53 8.70
C GLY A 152 -0.56 -8.48 9.34
N LYS A 153 -1.72 -7.93 9.74
CA LYS A 153 -2.93 -8.66 10.13
C LYS A 153 -4.10 -8.06 9.37
N VAL A 154 -4.99 -8.92 8.90
CA VAL A 154 -6.23 -8.50 8.24
C VAL A 154 -7.35 -9.40 8.74
N SER A 155 -8.40 -8.81 9.27
CA SER A 155 -9.67 -9.48 9.50
C SER A 155 -10.69 -9.03 8.47
N TYR A 156 -11.53 -9.94 8.04
CA TYR A 156 -12.66 -9.65 7.19
C TYR A 156 -13.88 -10.43 7.64
N ASP A 157 -15.02 -9.76 7.81
CA ASP A 157 -16.26 -10.34 8.30
C ASP A 157 -17.45 -9.91 7.46
N VAL A 158 -18.30 -10.87 7.09
CA VAL A 158 -19.66 -10.66 6.65
C VAL A 158 -20.58 -10.94 7.84
N LEU A 159 -21.07 -9.89 8.52
CA LEU A 159 -21.68 -9.98 9.84
C LEU A 159 -22.98 -10.78 9.88
N SER A 160 -23.71 -10.92 8.74
CA SER A 160 -24.92 -11.76 8.64
C SER A 160 -24.63 -13.24 8.50
N GLU A 161 -23.38 -13.60 8.16
CA GLU A 161 -23.02 -14.98 7.90
C GLU A 161 -22.48 -15.67 9.15
N LYS A 162 -22.58 -16.99 9.20
CA LYS A 162 -22.10 -17.77 10.34
C LYS A 162 -20.62 -18.11 10.20
N GLU A 163 -19.89 -17.98 11.28
CA GLU A 163 -18.53 -18.50 11.36
C GLU A 163 -18.52 -20.03 11.28
N THR A 164 -17.48 -20.58 10.63
CA THR A 164 -17.24 -22.03 10.52
C THR A 164 -15.89 -22.37 11.14
N PRO A 165 -15.82 -22.60 12.46
CA PRO A 165 -14.56 -22.88 13.15
C PRO A 165 -13.83 -24.11 12.56
N GLY A 166 -12.51 -24.01 12.45
CA GLY A 166 -11.66 -25.08 11.93
C GLY A 166 -11.72 -25.29 10.42
N LYS A 167 -12.41 -24.43 9.68
CA LYS A 167 -12.50 -24.49 8.21
C LYS A 167 -12.19 -23.13 7.59
N PHE A 168 -11.66 -23.14 6.37
CA PHE A 168 -11.51 -21.93 5.58
C PHE A 168 -12.90 -21.37 5.25
N ASN A 169 -13.12 -20.11 5.63
CA ASN A 169 -14.38 -19.43 5.38
C ASN A 169 -14.08 -18.05 4.76
N PRO A 170 -14.34 -17.84 3.46
CA PRO A 170 -14.07 -16.57 2.79
C PRO A 170 -14.91 -15.39 3.32
N GLN A 171 -15.97 -15.68 4.08
CA GLN A 171 -16.81 -14.66 4.70
C GLN A 171 -16.32 -14.25 6.10
N HIS A 172 -15.41 -15.03 6.69
CA HIS A 172 -14.78 -14.76 7.98
C HIS A 172 -13.30 -15.15 7.92
N LEU A 173 -12.45 -14.19 7.56
CA LEU A 173 -11.02 -14.39 7.41
C LEU A 173 -10.24 -13.73 8.55
N ARG A 174 -9.24 -14.42 9.05
CA ARG A 174 -8.28 -13.94 10.04
C ARG A 174 -6.85 -14.19 9.53
N LEU A 175 -6.37 -13.26 8.72
CA LEU A 175 -5.03 -13.36 8.14
C LEU A 175 -4.02 -12.72 9.09
N ARG A 176 -2.92 -13.42 9.35
CA ARG A 176 -1.81 -12.94 10.16
C ARG A 176 -0.47 -13.22 9.49
N ASN A 177 0.59 -12.68 10.10
CA ASN A 177 1.96 -12.84 9.63
C ASN A 177 2.14 -12.49 8.14
N ILE A 178 1.32 -11.54 7.66
CA ILE A 178 1.37 -11.12 6.26
C ILE A 178 2.72 -10.46 5.98
N ILE A 179 3.46 -11.06 5.04
CA ILE A 179 4.70 -10.52 4.50
C ILE A 179 4.53 -10.46 2.98
N ALA A 180 4.75 -9.28 2.40
CA ALA A 180 4.77 -9.13 0.95
C ALA A 180 5.95 -8.28 0.50
N ASN A 181 6.57 -8.68 -0.60
CA ASN A 181 7.56 -7.91 -1.32
C ASN A 181 7.18 -7.92 -2.80
N ILE A 182 6.61 -6.81 -3.23
CA ILE A 182 6.04 -6.63 -4.57
C ILE A 182 6.82 -5.53 -5.27
N SER A 183 7.20 -5.73 -6.51
CA SER A 183 7.75 -4.70 -7.38
C SER A 183 6.84 -4.49 -8.58
N LEU A 184 6.59 -3.22 -8.90
CA LEU A 184 5.78 -2.78 -10.03
C LEU A 184 6.69 -1.97 -10.94
N LYS A 185 6.93 -2.42 -12.17
CA LYS A 185 7.79 -1.72 -13.14
C LYS A 185 6.98 -0.93 -14.16
N ALA A 186 5.79 -1.41 -14.50
CA ALA A 186 4.84 -0.70 -15.34
C ALA A 186 3.42 -1.12 -14.98
N LEU A 187 2.57 -0.14 -14.76
CA LEU A 187 1.13 -0.20 -14.75
C LEU A 187 0.70 1.00 -15.62
N GLN A 188 0.90 0.90 -16.94
CA GLN A 188 0.50 1.97 -17.86
C GLN A 188 -0.38 1.38 -18.95
N ASN A 189 -1.54 1.99 -19.03
CA ASN A 189 -2.57 1.92 -20.06
C ASN A 189 -2.95 0.56 -20.63
N ASP A 190 -2.17 -0.45 -20.77
CA ASP A 190 -2.50 -1.77 -21.28
C ASP A 190 -1.35 -2.76 -21.07
N SER A 191 -0.41 -2.42 -20.19
CA SER A 191 0.71 -3.31 -19.90
C SER A 191 0.95 -3.46 -18.39
N ILE A 192 1.17 -4.70 -17.98
CA ILE A 192 1.53 -5.09 -16.61
C ILE A 192 2.96 -5.61 -16.62
N ASN A 193 3.80 -5.08 -15.74
CA ASN A 193 5.10 -5.67 -15.40
C ASN A 193 5.27 -5.60 -13.89
N ALA A 194 4.90 -6.68 -13.23
CA ALA A 194 4.90 -6.78 -11.79
C ALA A 194 5.60 -8.06 -11.34
N ALA A 195 6.21 -8.05 -10.17
CA ALA A 195 6.75 -9.24 -9.57
C ALA A 195 6.40 -9.31 -8.09
N ILE A 196 5.87 -10.43 -7.66
CA ILE A 196 5.78 -10.83 -6.26
C ILE A 196 7.05 -11.63 -5.97
N LYS A 197 8.00 -11.00 -5.26
CA LYS A 197 9.24 -11.68 -4.84
C LYS A 197 9.00 -12.60 -3.67
N ARG A 198 8.03 -12.25 -2.83
CA ARG A 198 7.58 -13.03 -1.70
C ARG A 198 6.20 -12.54 -1.27
N LEU A 199 5.29 -13.48 -1.09
CA LEU A 199 4.05 -13.31 -0.33
C LEU A 199 3.96 -14.50 0.62
N SER A 200 3.74 -14.25 1.91
CA SER A 200 3.42 -15.28 2.90
C SER A 200 2.29 -14.81 3.79
N ILE A 201 1.40 -15.73 4.15
CA ILE A 201 0.18 -15.45 4.90
C ILE A 201 -0.17 -16.71 5.72
N GLU A 202 -0.68 -16.52 6.93
CA GLU A 202 -1.33 -17.55 7.72
C GLU A 202 -2.80 -17.19 7.92
N GLU A 203 -3.70 -18.15 7.80
CA GLU A 203 -5.12 -18.00 8.13
C GLU A 203 -5.42 -18.78 9.41
N GLU A 204 -5.90 -18.06 10.44
CA GLU A 204 -5.97 -18.58 11.82
C GLU A 204 -7.05 -19.64 12.02
N HIS A 205 -8.22 -19.53 11.37
CA HIS A 205 -9.36 -20.41 11.62
C HIS A 205 -9.18 -21.79 10.97
N SER A 206 -8.68 -21.84 9.76
CA SER A 206 -8.45 -23.07 9.02
C SER A 206 -7.07 -23.69 9.24
N GLY A 207 -6.13 -22.89 9.79
CA GLY A 207 -4.73 -23.28 9.85
C GLY A 207 -4.02 -23.30 8.50
N PHE A 208 -4.62 -22.68 7.46
CA PHE A 208 -3.97 -22.56 6.17
C PHE A 208 -2.72 -21.68 6.27
N GLU A 209 -1.63 -22.15 5.74
CA GLU A 209 -0.36 -21.43 5.69
C GLU A 209 0.18 -21.39 4.25
N LEU A 210 0.37 -20.20 3.73
CA LEU A 210 1.15 -19.93 2.54
C LEU A 210 2.55 -19.50 2.96
N LYS A 211 3.53 -20.41 2.93
CA LYS A 211 4.93 -20.11 3.31
C LYS A 211 5.59 -19.14 2.35
N LYS A 212 5.31 -19.31 1.04
CA LYS A 212 5.83 -18.44 0.01
C LYS A 212 5.00 -18.55 -1.26
N LEU A 213 4.72 -17.42 -1.87
CA LEU A 213 4.35 -17.28 -3.27
C LEU A 213 5.34 -16.31 -3.92
N SER A 214 5.88 -16.70 -5.05
CA SER A 214 6.67 -15.82 -5.91
C SER A 214 6.27 -16.00 -7.37
N LEU A 215 6.24 -14.91 -8.13
CA LEU A 215 5.97 -14.92 -9.57
C LEU A 215 6.34 -13.56 -10.16
N LYS A 216 6.53 -13.53 -11.48
CA LYS A 216 6.65 -12.31 -12.26
C LYS A 216 5.62 -12.34 -13.37
N VAL A 217 4.83 -11.30 -13.48
CA VAL A 217 3.80 -11.12 -14.51
C VAL A 217 4.26 -10.06 -15.49
N ILE A 218 4.24 -10.40 -16.76
CA ILE A 218 4.44 -9.47 -17.87
C ILE A 218 3.28 -9.69 -18.82
N GLY A 219 2.58 -8.64 -19.18
CA GLY A 219 1.43 -8.79 -20.08
C GLY A 219 0.88 -7.47 -20.57
N ASN A 220 -0.11 -7.59 -21.43
CA ASN A 220 -0.95 -6.52 -21.97
C ASN A 220 -2.40 -7.01 -22.02
N ASP A 221 -3.27 -6.30 -22.72
CA ASP A 221 -4.69 -6.62 -22.87
C ASP A 221 -5.00 -7.92 -23.63
N GLN A 222 -4.02 -8.55 -24.29
CA GLN A 222 -4.18 -9.75 -25.12
C GLN A 222 -3.32 -10.94 -24.70
N ARG A 223 -2.22 -10.66 -23.99
CA ARG A 223 -1.25 -11.70 -23.61
C ARG A 223 -0.73 -11.49 -22.21
N MET A 224 -0.61 -12.57 -21.47
CA MET A 224 0.03 -12.59 -20.17
C MET A 224 1.08 -13.71 -20.11
N LYS A 225 2.24 -13.37 -19.61
CA LYS A 225 3.32 -14.31 -19.32
C LYS A 225 3.61 -14.28 -17.83
N ILE A 226 3.51 -15.42 -17.18
CA ILE A 226 3.94 -15.60 -15.79
C ILE A 226 5.27 -16.33 -15.80
N GLU A 227 6.29 -15.75 -15.18
CA GLU A 227 7.63 -16.32 -15.08
C GLU A 227 7.97 -16.61 -13.62
N ASN A 228 8.76 -17.66 -13.40
CA ASN A 228 9.28 -18.05 -12.08
C ASN A 228 8.16 -18.21 -11.02
N PHE A 229 7.04 -18.80 -11.43
CA PHE A 229 5.97 -19.12 -10.49
C PHE A 229 6.45 -20.19 -9.51
N ALA A 230 6.35 -19.89 -8.21
CA ALA A 230 6.59 -20.86 -7.16
C ALA A 230 5.65 -20.61 -5.99
N ILE A 231 5.02 -21.68 -5.51
CA ILE A 231 4.19 -21.71 -4.31
C ILE A 231 4.68 -22.79 -3.37
N ASP A 232 4.91 -22.39 -2.11
CA ASP A 232 5.32 -23.30 -1.03
C ASP A 232 4.24 -23.27 0.06
N LEU A 233 3.63 -24.40 0.31
CA LEU A 233 2.74 -24.72 1.40
C LEU A 233 3.49 -25.59 2.44
N PRO A 234 2.94 -25.88 3.63
CA PRO A 234 3.61 -26.69 4.64
C PRO A 234 4.14 -28.04 4.16
N ASN A 235 3.37 -28.72 3.31
CA ASN A 235 3.68 -30.08 2.85
C ASN A 235 3.69 -30.23 1.32
N THR A 236 3.63 -29.12 0.57
CA THR A 236 3.54 -29.16 -0.89
C THR A 236 4.27 -27.96 -1.48
N SER A 237 5.05 -28.20 -2.51
CA SER A 237 5.67 -27.14 -3.32
C SER A 237 5.34 -27.37 -4.79
N LEU A 238 5.04 -26.29 -5.50
CA LEU A 238 4.83 -26.29 -6.94
C LEU A 238 5.67 -25.17 -7.54
N ALA A 239 6.39 -25.48 -8.60
CA ALA A 239 7.16 -24.49 -9.36
C ALA A 239 6.93 -24.67 -10.86
N MET A 240 6.82 -23.58 -11.59
CA MET A 240 6.68 -23.52 -13.04
C MET A 240 7.56 -22.39 -13.58
N ASP A 241 8.36 -22.69 -14.59
CA ASP A 241 9.27 -21.69 -15.16
C ASP A 241 8.51 -20.60 -15.91
N THR A 242 7.56 -21.02 -16.75
CA THR A 242 6.80 -20.10 -17.58
C THR A 242 5.39 -20.62 -17.85
N ILE A 243 4.41 -19.74 -17.72
CA ILE A 243 3.01 -19.95 -18.12
C ILE A 243 2.67 -18.85 -19.13
N HIS A 244 2.16 -19.24 -20.30
CA HIS A 244 1.66 -18.33 -21.31
C HIS A 244 0.14 -18.38 -21.33
N MET A 245 -0.49 -17.23 -21.39
CA MET A 245 -1.93 -17.10 -21.56
C MET A 245 -2.21 -16.07 -22.65
N ASP A 246 -2.96 -16.48 -23.66
CA ASP A 246 -3.49 -15.62 -24.70
C ASP A 246 -5.00 -15.50 -24.48
N TYR A 247 -5.56 -14.30 -24.57
CA TYR A 247 -6.98 -14.02 -24.36
C TYR A 247 -7.44 -12.86 -25.25
N ASP A 248 -8.72 -12.84 -25.58
CA ASP A 248 -9.27 -11.84 -26.51
C ASP A 248 -9.34 -10.44 -25.90
N SER A 249 -9.55 -10.33 -24.58
CA SER A 249 -9.52 -9.08 -23.82
C SER A 249 -9.44 -9.37 -22.31
N LEU A 250 -8.98 -8.40 -21.49
CA LEU A 250 -9.01 -8.52 -20.03
C LEU A 250 -10.42 -8.76 -19.47
N GLY A 251 -11.48 -8.27 -20.14
CA GLY A 251 -12.87 -8.52 -19.78
C GLY A 251 -13.31 -9.98 -19.96
N ALA A 252 -12.50 -10.85 -20.60
CA ALA A 252 -12.76 -12.27 -20.66
C ALA A 252 -12.73 -12.96 -19.29
N PHE A 253 -12.08 -12.36 -18.30
CA PHE A 253 -12.01 -12.88 -16.93
C PHE A 253 -13.22 -12.51 -16.07
N ASP A 254 -14.03 -11.52 -16.48
CA ASP A 254 -15.22 -11.08 -15.73
C ASP A 254 -16.32 -12.15 -15.69
N ASN A 255 -16.24 -13.15 -16.57
CA ASN A 255 -17.20 -14.25 -16.69
C ASN A 255 -16.73 -15.56 -16.04
N LEU A 256 -15.63 -15.56 -15.31
CA LEU A 256 -15.09 -16.73 -14.60
C LEU A 256 -15.55 -16.83 -13.14
N ALA A 257 -16.52 -16.04 -12.73
CA ALA A 257 -17.08 -16.02 -11.37
C ALA A 257 -18.32 -16.93 -11.23
#